data_d776c5323732dc4074379bd13d3957b3
#
_entry.id   d776c5323732dc4074379bd13d3957b3
#
_cell.length_a   1.000
_cell.length_b   1.000
_cell.length_c   1.000
_cell.angle_alpha   90.00
_cell.angle_beta   90.00
_cell.angle_gamma   90.00
#
_symmetry.space_group_name_H-M   'P 1'
#
loop_
_entity.id
_entity.type
_entity.pdbx_description
1 polymer ?
#
loop_
_entity_poly.entity_id
_entity_poly.type
_entity_poly.pdbx_seq_one_letter_code
_entity_poly.pdbx_strand_id
1 'polypeptide(L)'
;MFQGRILVLGAGSISQCTLPLLLDNQIVEGKQITILDQTDNRSRVQSAIAAGATYVQDTITEKNLDSMLSRFLSEGDILLDLAWNIDANVIIGWAHEHGVMYLNTSVEEWEPYTQGAQRHPLERTLYHRHMRLREMKAQWTSKGATAVVEHGANPGMVSHLTKKALTEIAEKALSDGIVGQDVRTALEARNYPKLAQLLNVKVIHIAERDTQISDQPKQVDEFVNTWSVEGFYEEGIAPAELGWGTHEKKLPRDAYVHEGVGPLNQIALARPGATTWVRSWVPDCEITGLVIRHGEAFTMSDYLTVWENGKAEIGRAHV
;
A
#
# COMPACT_ATOMS: atom_id res chain seq x y z
N MET A 1 -6.38 -15.77 -20.11
CA MET A 1 -6.60 -14.39 -20.60
C MET A 1 -7.91 -13.89 -20.02
N PHE A 2 -7.90 -12.73 -19.39
CA PHE A 2 -9.09 -12.07 -18.84
C PHE A 2 -10.04 -11.68 -19.99
N GLN A 3 -11.35 -11.82 -19.77
CA GLN A 3 -12.35 -11.59 -20.83
C GLN A 3 -13.11 -10.27 -20.69
N GLY A 4 -13.06 -9.67 -19.51
CA GLY A 4 -13.70 -8.38 -19.23
C GLY A 4 -12.88 -7.19 -19.73
N ARG A 5 -13.34 -6.00 -19.42
CA ARG A 5 -12.64 -4.73 -19.70
C ARG A 5 -11.78 -4.34 -18.51
N ILE A 6 -10.74 -3.58 -18.77
CA ILE A 6 -9.90 -2.96 -17.74
C ILE A 6 -9.94 -1.44 -17.96
N LEU A 7 -10.40 -0.70 -16.96
CA LEU A 7 -10.21 0.74 -16.89
C LEU A 7 -8.98 1.01 -16.01
N VAL A 8 -8.02 1.73 -16.56
CA VAL A 8 -6.83 2.21 -15.84
C VAL A 8 -6.99 3.69 -15.59
N LEU A 9 -7.01 4.09 -14.33
CA LEU A 9 -6.98 5.49 -13.93
C LEU A 9 -5.54 5.93 -13.74
N GLY A 10 -5.16 7.00 -14.44
CA GLY A 10 -3.80 7.54 -14.44
C GLY A 10 -2.87 6.88 -15.47
N ALA A 11 -2.14 7.69 -16.20
CA ALA A 11 -1.12 7.30 -17.17
C ALA A 11 0.29 7.74 -16.70
N GLY A 12 0.54 7.64 -15.41
CA GLY A 12 1.80 8.00 -14.76
C GLY A 12 2.89 6.92 -14.89
N SER A 13 3.91 7.01 -14.04
CA SER A 13 5.06 6.09 -14.04
C SER A 13 4.66 4.65 -13.79
N ILE A 14 3.69 4.41 -12.90
CA ILE A 14 3.23 3.05 -12.59
C ILE A 14 2.54 2.43 -13.81
N SER A 15 1.70 3.18 -14.52
CA SER A 15 1.03 2.70 -15.72
C SER A 15 2.02 2.36 -16.84
N GLN A 16 3.12 3.12 -16.98
CA GLN A 16 4.20 2.83 -17.93
C GLN A 16 4.84 1.45 -17.70
N CYS A 17 4.91 1.00 -16.45
CA CYS A 17 5.43 -0.32 -16.10
C CYS A 17 4.36 -1.40 -16.18
N THR A 18 3.16 -1.12 -15.70
CA THR A 18 2.09 -2.11 -15.55
C THR A 18 1.48 -2.52 -16.89
N LEU A 19 1.22 -1.57 -17.77
CA LEU A 19 0.54 -1.84 -19.05
C LEU A 19 1.34 -2.81 -19.96
N PRO A 20 2.66 -2.63 -20.17
CA PRO A 20 3.45 -3.61 -20.91
C PRO A 20 3.39 -5.00 -20.27
N LEU A 21 3.49 -5.10 -18.94
CA LEU A 21 3.44 -6.40 -18.25
C LEU A 21 2.10 -7.12 -18.45
N LEU A 22 0.98 -6.40 -18.45
CA LEU A 22 -0.34 -6.98 -18.72
C LEU A 22 -0.43 -7.54 -20.15
N LEU A 23 0.13 -6.81 -21.10
CA LEU A 23 0.09 -7.17 -22.54
C LEU A 23 1.09 -8.28 -22.85
N ASP A 24 2.34 -8.17 -22.44
CA ASP A 24 3.41 -9.12 -22.72
C ASP A 24 3.16 -10.50 -22.09
N ASN A 25 2.55 -10.51 -20.90
CA ASN A 25 2.13 -11.74 -20.22
C ASN A 25 0.75 -12.25 -20.70
N GLN A 26 0.17 -11.62 -21.71
CA GLN A 26 -1.13 -12.01 -22.30
C GLN A 26 -2.25 -12.12 -21.25
N ILE A 27 -2.22 -11.26 -20.24
CA ILE A 27 -3.27 -11.18 -19.22
C ILE A 27 -4.56 -10.67 -19.86
N VAL A 28 -4.43 -9.69 -20.77
CA VAL A 28 -5.52 -9.00 -21.46
C VAL A 28 -5.08 -8.58 -22.86
N GLU A 29 -6.00 -8.39 -23.78
CA GLU A 29 -5.73 -7.77 -25.08
C GLU A 29 -5.83 -6.25 -24.99
N GLY A 30 -5.02 -5.52 -25.77
CA GLY A 30 -5.00 -4.05 -25.76
C GLY A 30 -6.39 -3.43 -25.95
N LYS A 31 -7.22 -3.98 -26.87
CA LYS A 31 -8.58 -3.49 -27.13
C LYS A 31 -9.53 -3.53 -25.92
N GLN A 32 -9.21 -4.28 -24.88
CA GLN A 32 -9.98 -4.38 -23.64
C GLN A 32 -9.58 -3.32 -22.61
N ILE A 33 -8.49 -2.58 -22.87
CA ILE A 33 -7.94 -1.58 -21.94
C ILE A 33 -8.42 -0.19 -22.34
N THR A 34 -8.99 0.53 -21.40
CA THR A 34 -9.20 1.99 -21.49
C THR A 34 -8.33 2.66 -20.44
N ILE A 35 -7.56 3.67 -20.85
CA ILE A 35 -6.70 4.47 -19.99
C ILE A 35 -7.33 5.86 -19.87
N LEU A 36 -7.62 6.30 -18.67
CA LEU A 36 -8.20 7.60 -18.39
C LEU A 36 -7.24 8.44 -17.55
N ASP A 37 -6.91 9.63 -18.03
CA ASP A 37 -6.04 10.58 -17.33
C ASP A 37 -6.55 12.00 -17.52
N GLN A 38 -6.39 12.85 -16.52
CA GLN A 38 -6.78 14.26 -16.60
C GLN A 38 -5.88 15.07 -17.54
N THR A 39 -4.63 14.66 -17.71
CA THR A 39 -3.64 15.31 -18.57
C THR A 39 -3.32 14.47 -19.79
N ASP A 40 -2.77 15.08 -20.84
CA ASP A 40 -2.32 14.35 -22.01
C ASP A 40 -0.97 13.65 -21.76
N ASN A 41 -1.06 12.44 -21.24
CA ASN A 41 0.08 11.55 -20.99
C ASN A 41 0.19 10.41 -22.02
N ARG A 42 -0.40 10.53 -23.22
CA ARG A 42 -0.36 9.51 -24.29
C ARG A 42 1.05 9.05 -24.62
N SER A 43 2.00 9.96 -24.63
CA SER A 43 3.41 9.64 -24.92
C SER A 43 4.01 8.62 -23.95
N ARG A 44 3.51 8.57 -22.72
CA ARG A 44 4.00 7.64 -21.68
C ARG A 44 3.47 6.22 -21.84
N VAL A 45 2.35 6.04 -22.53
CA VAL A 45 1.65 4.75 -22.67
C VAL A 45 1.46 4.34 -24.13
N GLN A 46 2.34 4.82 -25.02
CA GLN A 46 2.25 4.57 -26.46
C GLN A 46 2.25 3.09 -26.84
N SER A 47 2.99 2.24 -26.13
CA SER A 47 3.02 0.79 -26.37
C SER A 47 1.64 0.16 -26.18
N ALA A 48 0.92 0.56 -25.14
CA ALA A 48 -0.44 0.08 -24.92
C ALA A 48 -1.41 0.59 -25.98
N ILE A 49 -1.32 1.86 -26.38
CA ILE A 49 -2.13 2.44 -27.44
C ILE A 49 -1.85 1.72 -28.78
N ALA A 50 -0.59 1.46 -29.11
CA ALA A 50 -0.21 0.71 -30.30
C ALA A 50 -0.73 -0.75 -30.28
N ALA A 51 -0.89 -1.32 -29.10
CA ALA A 51 -1.50 -2.64 -28.91
C ALA A 51 -3.04 -2.61 -28.95
N GLY A 52 -3.65 -1.44 -29.14
CA GLY A 52 -5.11 -1.27 -29.31
C GLY A 52 -5.83 -0.68 -28.10
N ALA A 53 -5.13 -0.25 -27.03
CA ALA A 53 -5.76 0.40 -25.90
C ALA A 53 -6.36 1.78 -26.28
N THR A 54 -7.50 2.10 -25.69
CA THR A 54 -8.15 3.40 -25.85
C THR A 54 -7.63 4.36 -24.79
N TYR A 55 -7.23 5.56 -25.21
CA TYR A 55 -6.86 6.64 -24.31
C TYR A 55 -7.95 7.71 -24.25
N VAL A 56 -8.38 8.07 -23.07
CA VAL A 56 -9.37 9.12 -22.82
C VAL A 56 -8.75 10.18 -21.92
N GLN A 57 -8.75 11.42 -22.39
CA GLN A 57 -8.39 12.56 -21.55
C GLN A 57 -9.65 13.14 -20.94
N ASP A 58 -9.85 12.93 -19.65
CA ASP A 58 -10.99 13.45 -18.88
C ASP A 58 -10.64 13.46 -17.40
N THR A 59 -11.43 14.20 -16.59
CA THR A 59 -11.17 14.37 -15.16
C THR A 59 -12.29 13.74 -14.35
N ILE A 60 -11.93 12.84 -13.42
CA ILE A 60 -12.85 12.31 -12.42
C ILE A 60 -12.90 13.30 -11.24
N THR A 61 -14.12 13.61 -10.82
CA THR A 61 -14.44 14.44 -9.65
C THR A 61 -15.48 13.74 -8.79
N GLU A 62 -15.66 14.18 -7.56
CA GLU A 62 -16.73 13.66 -6.69
C GLU A 62 -18.12 13.67 -7.35
N LYS A 63 -18.38 14.67 -8.21
CA LYS A 63 -19.70 14.87 -8.85
C LYS A 63 -19.95 13.96 -10.04
N ASN A 64 -18.90 13.55 -10.75
CA ASN A 64 -19.04 12.78 -11.99
C ASN A 64 -18.51 11.33 -11.88
N LEU A 65 -17.99 10.94 -10.74
CA LEU A 65 -17.34 9.62 -10.54
C LEU A 65 -18.24 8.47 -11.01
N ASP A 66 -19.47 8.41 -10.53
CA ASP A 66 -20.42 7.36 -10.91
C ASP A 66 -20.64 7.30 -12.42
N SER A 67 -21.01 8.41 -13.05
CA SER A 67 -21.26 8.46 -14.48
C SER A 67 -20.02 8.16 -15.32
N MET A 68 -18.84 8.56 -14.85
CA MET A 68 -17.57 8.29 -15.53
C MET A 68 -17.20 6.82 -15.46
N LEU A 69 -17.26 6.22 -14.28
CA LEU A 69 -16.94 4.80 -14.12
C LEU A 69 -17.96 3.91 -14.85
N SER A 70 -19.25 4.18 -14.73
CA SER A 70 -20.33 3.44 -15.39
C SER A 70 -20.27 3.52 -16.93
N ARG A 71 -19.64 4.54 -17.49
CA ARG A 71 -19.41 4.64 -18.94
C ARG A 71 -18.47 3.58 -19.47
N PHE A 72 -17.48 3.16 -18.67
CA PHE A 72 -16.40 2.28 -19.09
C PHE A 72 -16.49 0.87 -18.49
N LEU A 73 -17.13 0.71 -17.34
CA LEU A 73 -17.13 -0.51 -16.56
C LEU A 73 -18.54 -1.06 -16.31
N SER A 74 -18.63 -2.36 -16.18
CA SER A 74 -19.82 -3.11 -15.75
C SER A 74 -19.39 -4.29 -14.88
N GLU A 75 -20.36 -5.04 -14.34
CA GLU A 75 -20.11 -6.23 -13.54
C GLU A 75 -19.11 -7.18 -14.20
N GLY A 76 -18.12 -7.62 -13.44
CA GLY A 76 -17.07 -8.53 -13.89
C GLY A 76 -15.85 -7.84 -14.55
N ASP A 77 -15.89 -6.53 -14.79
CA ASP A 77 -14.73 -5.76 -15.28
C ASP A 77 -13.74 -5.46 -14.14
N ILE A 78 -12.58 -4.91 -14.47
CA ILE A 78 -11.53 -4.51 -13.52
C ILE A 78 -11.30 -3.01 -13.59
N LEU A 79 -11.27 -2.37 -12.43
CA LEU A 79 -10.77 -1.03 -12.24
C LEU A 79 -9.36 -1.09 -11.63
N LEU A 80 -8.37 -0.63 -12.39
CA LEU A 80 -7.00 -0.47 -11.95
C LEU A 80 -6.74 1.01 -11.65
N ASP A 81 -6.71 1.34 -10.37
CA ASP A 81 -6.61 2.71 -9.91
C ASP A 81 -5.14 3.04 -9.57
N LEU A 82 -4.51 3.77 -10.46
CA LEU A 82 -3.13 4.25 -10.38
C LEU A 82 -3.08 5.80 -10.39
N ALA A 83 -4.22 6.43 -10.13
CA ALA A 83 -4.35 7.87 -10.08
C ALA A 83 -4.00 8.40 -8.69
N TRP A 84 -3.62 9.66 -8.64
CA TRP A 84 -3.49 10.44 -7.42
C TRP A 84 -4.73 11.32 -7.23
N ASN A 85 -5.04 11.66 -5.96
CA ASN A 85 -6.11 12.62 -5.63
C ASN A 85 -7.54 12.16 -5.99
N ILE A 86 -7.81 10.86 -5.87
CA ILE A 86 -9.17 10.31 -5.93
C ILE A 86 -9.38 9.46 -4.67
N ASP A 87 -10.48 9.68 -3.93
CA ASP A 87 -10.73 8.95 -2.68
C ASP A 87 -10.97 7.46 -2.96
N ALA A 88 -10.03 6.63 -2.52
CA ALA A 88 -10.06 5.19 -2.73
C ALA A 88 -11.28 4.53 -2.09
N ASN A 89 -11.75 5.01 -0.93
CA ASN A 89 -12.94 4.44 -0.28
C ASN A 89 -14.20 4.68 -1.10
N VAL A 90 -14.32 5.86 -1.72
CA VAL A 90 -15.45 6.17 -2.61
C VAL A 90 -15.45 5.26 -3.82
N ILE A 91 -14.29 5.07 -4.46
CA ILE A 91 -14.17 4.17 -5.63
C ILE A 91 -14.46 2.72 -5.24
N ILE A 92 -13.92 2.25 -4.12
CA ILE A 92 -14.13 0.86 -3.64
C ILE A 92 -15.61 0.63 -3.34
N GLY A 93 -16.28 1.61 -2.73
CA GLY A 93 -17.73 1.55 -2.50
C GLY A 93 -18.50 1.40 -3.81
N TRP A 94 -18.20 2.23 -4.79
CA TRP A 94 -18.78 2.15 -6.13
C TRP A 94 -18.52 0.80 -6.80
N ALA A 95 -17.27 0.32 -6.74
CA ALA A 95 -16.87 -0.97 -7.34
C ALA A 95 -17.63 -2.15 -6.69
N HIS A 96 -17.82 -2.10 -5.36
CA HIS A 96 -18.61 -3.09 -4.63
C HIS A 96 -20.07 -3.13 -5.12
N GLU A 97 -20.71 -1.98 -5.24
CA GLU A 97 -22.10 -1.85 -5.66
C GLU A 97 -22.33 -2.29 -7.11
N HIS A 98 -21.34 -2.13 -7.97
CA HIS A 98 -21.43 -2.42 -9.41
C HIS A 98 -20.81 -3.78 -9.79
N GLY A 99 -20.32 -4.57 -8.82
CA GLY A 99 -19.72 -5.88 -9.10
C GLY A 99 -18.40 -5.80 -9.88
N VAL A 100 -17.68 -4.67 -9.78
CA VAL A 100 -16.41 -4.42 -10.46
C VAL A 100 -15.25 -4.81 -9.55
N MET A 101 -14.29 -5.56 -10.08
CA MET A 101 -13.05 -5.88 -9.35
C MET A 101 -12.18 -4.62 -9.29
N TYR A 102 -11.52 -4.42 -8.15
CA TYR A 102 -10.70 -3.24 -7.90
C TYR A 102 -9.29 -3.58 -7.47
N LEU A 103 -8.32 -2.83 -7.96
CA LEU A 103 -6.94 -2.88 -7.51
C LEU A 103 -6.32 -1.48 -7.48
N ASN A 104 -5.64 -1.14 -6.39
CA ASN A 104 -4.83 0.07 -6.30
C ASN A 104 -3.44 -0.20 -5.70
N THR A 105 -2.58 0.82 -5.78
CA THR A 105 -1.23 0.81 -5.19
C THR A 105 -1.11 1.76 -3.98
N SER A 106 -2.13 2.58 -3.72
CA SER A 106 -2.18 3.51 -2.58
C SER A 106 -3.62 3.82 -2.18
N VAL A 107 -3.86 4.16 -0.91
CA VAL A 107 -5.17 4.62 -0.42
C VAL A 107 -5.18 6.14 -0.42
N GLU A 108 -5.64 6.72 -1.52
CA GLU A 108 -5.72 8.16 -1.70
C GLU A 108 -6.97 8.78 -1.06
N GLU A 109 -6.96 10.10 -0.93
CA GLU A 109 -8.11 10.94 -0.53
C GLU A 109 -8.26 12.11 -1.51
N TRP A 110 -9.47 12.68 -1.62
CA TRP A 110 -9.67 13.94 -2.32
C TRP A 110 -8.89 15.08 -1.66
N GLU A 111 -8.16 15.84 -2.46
CA GLU A 111 -7.49 17.08 -2.05
C GLU A 111 -6.74 17.00 -0.69
N PRO A 112 -5.79 16.07 -0.52
CA PRO A 112 -5.17 15.77 0.76
C PRO A 112 -4.45 16.98 1.40
N TYR A 113 -4.13 18.02 0.61
CA TYR A 113 -3.43 19.22 1.08
C TYR A 113 -4.35 20.31 1.64
N THR A 114 -5.53 20.50 1.06
CA THR A 114 -6.39 21.65 1.39
C THR A 114 -6.95 21.60 2.80
N GLN A 115 -7.22 20.43 3.32
CA GLN A 115 -7.73 20.21 4.67
C GLN A 115 -6.71 19.57 5.62
N GLY A 116 -5.67 18.94 5.05
CA GLY A 116 -4.75 18.08 5.79
C GLY A 116 -3.94 18.79 6.87
N ALA A 117 -3.44 20.00 6.61
CA ALA A 117 -2.56 20.72 7.54
C ALA A 117 -3.22 21.09 8.86
N GLN A 118 -4.55 21.19 8.90
CA GLN A 118 -5.32 21.59 10.09
C GLN A 118 -5.87 20.39 10.88
N ARG A 119 -5.88 19.18 10.28
CA ARG A 119 -6.34 17.96 10.95
C ARG A 119 -5.31 17.47 11.97
N HIS A 120 -5.80 16.84 13.01
CA HIS A 120 -4.93 16.17 14.00
C HIS A 120 -4.03 15.12 13.32
N PRO A 121 -2.77 14.92 13.73
CA PRO A 121 -1.87 13.94 13.11
C PRO A 121 -2.48 12.55 12.94
N LEU A 122 -3.24 12.04 13.90
CA LEU A 122 -3.91 10.73 13.80
C LEU A 122 -4.93 10.64 12.67
N GLU A 123 -5.60 11.75 12.33
CA GLU A 123 -6.58 11.80 11.23
C GLU A 123 -5.92 11.87 9.85
N ARG A 124 -4.62 12.06 9.82
CA ARG A 124 -3.81 12.14 8.60
C ARG A 124 -3.00 10.87 8.32
N THR A 125 -3.27 9.81 9.06
CA THR A 125 -2.59 8.52 8.95
C THR A 125 -3.23 7.61 7.91
N LEU A 126 -2.45 6.68 7.37
CA LEU A 126 -2.97 5.57 6.58
C LEU A 126 -3.85 4.64 7.45
N TYR A 127 -3.50 4.49 8.74
CA TYR A 127 -4.37 3.80 9.70
C TYR A 127 -5.80 4.36 9.66
N HIS A 128 -5.96 5.68 9.71
CA HIS A 128 -7.29 6.32 9.67
C HIS A 128 -8.03 6.00 8.35
N ARG A 129 -7.35 6.06 7.22
CA ARG A 129 -7.91 5.73 5.90
C ARG A 129 -8.36 4.25 5.84
N HIS A 130 -7.56 3.33 6.35
CA HIS A 130 -7.90 1.91 6.45
C HIS A 130 -9.07 1.64 7.40
N MET A 131 -9.16 2.35 8.51
CA MET A 131 -10.29 2.20 9.43
C MET A 131 -11.61 2.65 8.79
N ARG A 132 -11.61 3.75 8.04
CA ARG A 132 -12.77 4.18 7.24
C ARG A 132 -13.21 3.07 6.25
N LEU A 133 -12.26 2.45 5.55
CA LEU A 133 -12.53 1.33 4.65
C LEU A 133 -13.14 0.12 5.39
N ARG A 134 -12.62 -0.21 6.56
CA ARG A 134 -13.14 -1.32 7.39
C ARG A 134 -14.55 -1.02 7.91
N GLU A 135 -14.82 0.20 8.33
CA GLU A 135 -16.15 0.65 8.74
C GLU A 135 -17.15 0.57 7.59
N MET A 136 -16.79 1.05 6.41
CA MET A 136 -17.61 0.94 5.21
C MET A 136 -17.89 -0.53 4.88
N LYS A 137 -16.86 -1.38 4.86
CA LYS A 137 -16.99 -2.82 4.61
C LYS A 137 -17.91 -3.51 5.62
N ALA A 138 -17.87 -3.11 6.89
CA ALA A 138 -18.72 -3.69 7.93
C ALA A 138 -20.23 -3.45 7.72
N GLN A 139 -20.58 -2.43 6.92
CA GLN A 139 -21.96 -2.12 6.56
C GLN A 139 -22.47 -2.90 5.35
N TRP A 140 -21.60 -3.57 4.61
CA TRP A 140 -21.99 -4.34 3.44
C TRP A 140 -22.77 -5.60 3.83
N THR A 141 -23.94 -5.77 3.24
CA THR A 141 -24.84 -6.90 3.50
C THR A 141 -24.64 -8.06 2.52
N SER A 142 -23.91 -7.84 1.43
CA SER A 142 -23.64 -8.84 0.40
C SER A 142 -22.14 -8.96 0.15
N LYS A 143 -21.72 -10.09 -0.43
CA LYS A 143 -20.39 -10.24 -1.00
C LYS A 143 -20.34 -9.48 -2.31
N GLY A 144 -19.38 -8.60 -2.46
CA GLY A 144 -19.06 -7.92 -3.72
C GLY A 144 -17.93 -8.59 -4.48
N ALA A 145 -17.49 -7.93 -5.55
CA ALA A 145 -16.29 -8.28 -6.28
C ALA A 145 -15.04 -8.09 -5.40
N THR A 146 -13.95 -8.75 -5.76
CA THR A 146 -12.69 -8.64 -5.01
C THR A 146 -12.08 -7.25 -5.17
N ALA A 147 -11.74 -6.63 -4.06
CA ALA A 147 -10.91 -5.42 -4.01
C ALA A 147 -9.55 -5.77 -3.38
N VAL A 148 -8.47 -5.41 -4.08
CA VAL A 148 -7.08 -5.53 -3.60
C VAL A 148 -6.55 -4.12 -3.40
N VAL A 149 -6.12 -3.82 -2.18
CA VAL A 149 -5.77 -2.46 -1.75
C VAL A 149 -4.30 -2.40 -1.38
N GLU A 150 -3.62 -1.33 -1.78
CA GLU A 150 -2.20 -1.12 -1.50
C GLU A 150 -1.32 -2.29 -1.95
N HIS A 151 -1.43 -2.67 -3.21
CA HIS A 151 -0.69 -3.80 -3.73
C HIS A 151 0.20 -3.43 -4.93
N GLY A 152 1.31 -2.78 -4.61
CA GLY A 152 2.44 -2.49 -5.50
C GLY A 152 3.71 -3.18 -5.02
N ALA A 153 4.83 -2.51 -5.17
CA ALA A 153 6.11 -2.96 -4.61
C ALA A 153 6.16 -2.66 -3.10
N ASN A 154 5.94 -1.39 -2.73
CA ASN A 154 5.79 -0.86 -1.39
C ASN A 154 4.82 0.35 -1.46
N PRO A 155 3.61 0.20 -0.94
CA PRO A 155 3.06 -0.97 -0.23
C PRO A 155 2.77 -2.18 -1.15
N GLY A 156 2.78 -3.38 -0.55
CA GLY A 156 2.32 -4.63 -1.17
C GLY A 156 3.34 -5.76 -1.15
N MET A 157 4.26 -5.84 -2.11
CA MET A 157 5.23 -6.95 -2.25
C MET A 157 6.10 -7.13 -1.01
N VAL A 158 6.44 -6.08 -0.31
CA VAL A 158 7.23 -6.12 0.94
C VAL A 158 6.56 -6.95 2.02
N SER A 159 5.24 -7.03 2.06
CA SER A 159 4.50 -7.93 2.96
C SER A 159 4.75 -9.41 2.64
N HIS A 160 4.90 -9.75 1.36
CA HIS A 160 5.28 -11.11 0.94
C HIS A 160 6.75 -11.40 1.24
N LEU A 161 7.64 -10.42 1.06
CA LEU A 161 9.05 -10.54 1.43
C LEU A 161 9.22 -10.77 2.94
N THR A 162 8.41 -10.13 3.78
CA THR A 162 8.38 -10.39 5.22
C THR A 162 7.99 -11.84 5.53
N LYS A 163 6.96 -12.39 4.87
CA LYS A 163 6.58 -13.80 5.04
C LYS A 163 7.69 -14.74 4.58
N LYS A 164 8.34 -14.42 3.46
CA LYS A 164 9.50 -15.17 2.96
C LYS A 164 10.64 -15.15 3.96
N ALA A 165 11.01 -14.00 4.48
CA ALA A 165 12.08 -13.88 5.49
C ALA A 165 11.76 -14.68 6.78
N LEU A 166 10.51 -14.61 7.27
CA LEU A 166 10.08 -15.42 8.42
C LEU A 166 10.21 -16.93 8.15
N THR A 167 9.87 -17.37 6.93
CA THR A 167 10.03 -18.77 6.50
C THR A 167 11.50 -19.17 6.51
N GLU A 168 12.37 -18.41 5.85
CA GLU A 168 13.81 -18.70 5.74
C GLU A 168 14.51 -18.70 7.11
N ILE A 169 14.15 -17.74 7.98
CA ILE A 169 14.67 -17.68 9.35
C ILE A 169 14.24 -18.92 10.14
N ALA A 170 12.98 -19.34 10.04
CA ALA A 170 12.47 -20.52 10.71
C ALA A 170 13.17 -21.80 10.23
N GLU A 171 13.31 -21.98 8.92
CA GLU A 171 14.01 -23.11 8.31
C GLU A 171 15.46 -23.18 8.79
N LYS A 172 16.16 -22.05 8.77
CA LYS A 172 17.54 -21.96 9.25
C LYS A 172 17.64 -22.27 10.73
N ALA A 173 16.79 -21.69 11.57
CA ALA A 173 16.79 -21.92 13.01
C ALA A 173 16.47 -23.38 13.38
N LEU A 174 15.58 -24.03 12.63
CA LEU A 174 15.30 -25.48 12.77
C LEU A 174 16.50 -26.32 12.36
N SER A 175 17.15 -25.99 11.24
CA SER A 175 18.35 -26.68 10.76
C SER A 175 19.51 -26.58 11.77
N ASP A 176 19.65 -25.44 12.41
CA ASP A 176 20.71 -25.20 13.42
C ASP A 176 20.35 -25.75 14.80
N GLY A 177 19.16 -26.32 15.00
CA GLY A 177 18.68 -26.82 16.27
C GLY A 177 18.43 -25.77 17.35
N ILE A 178 18.24 -24.52 16.93
CA ILE A 178 18.00 -23.37 17.83
C ILE A 178 16.54 -23.35 18.32
N VAL A 179 15.60 -23.83 17.50
CA VAL A 179 14.17 -23.86 17.78
C VAL A 179 13.60 -25.27 17.64
N GLY A 180 12.43 -25.52 18.24
CA GLY A 180 11.84 -26.85 18.36
C GLY A 180 10.64 -27.09 17.43
N GLN A 181 9.87 -28.13 17.81
CA GLN A 181 8.73 -28.64 17.05
C GLN A 181 7.62 -27.59 16.86
N ASP A 182 7.44 -26.69 17.82
CA ASP A 182 6.41 -25.64 17.74
C ASP A 182 6.62 -24.72 16.52
N VAL A 183 7.88 -24.36 16.26
CA VAL A 183 8.25 -23.55 15.09
C VAL A 183 8.01 -24.35 13.80
N ARG A 184 8.37 -25.65 13.79
CA ARG A 184 8.10 -26.53 12.65
C ARG A 184 6.60 -26.60 12.34
N THR A 185 5.79 -26.81 13.35
CA THR A 185 4.31 -26.86 13.21
C THR A 185 3.74 -25.56 12.67
N ALA A 186 4.20 -24.40 13.18
CA ALA A 186 3.76 -23.10 12.70
C ALA A 186 4.20 -22.84 11.25
N LEU A 187 5.41 -23.28 10.88
CA LEU A 187 5.95 -23.15 9.54
C LEU A 187 5.14 -23.99 8.53
N GLU A 188 4.91 -25.27 8.83
CA GLU A 188 4.13 -26.18 7.98
C GLU A 188 2.68 -25.69 7.80
N ALA A 189 2.08 -25.13 8.84
CA ALA A 189 0.75 -24.52 8.82
C ALA A 189 0.73 -23.14 8.14
N ARG A 190 1.88 -22.57 7.75
CA ARG A 190 2.01 -21.17 7.29
C ARG A 190 1.36 -20.16 8.23
N ASN A 191 1.42 -20.43 9.52
CA ASN A 191 0.90 -19.54 10.56
C ASN A 191 1.95 -18.47 10.88
N TYR A 192 2.06 -17.45 10.03
CA TYR A 192 3.06 -16.39 10.15
C TYR A 192 2.97 -15.58 11.45
N PRO A 193 1.77 -15.23 11.98
CA PRO A 193 1.67 -14.61 13.29
C PRO A 193 2.35 -15.42 14.39
N LYS A 194 2.00 -16.71 14.47
CA LYS A 194 2.60 -17.62 15.47
C LYS A 194 4.09 -17.84 15.23
N LEU A 195 4.49 -17.91 13.97
CA LEU A 195 5.90 -18.03 13.59
C LEU A 195 6.72 -16.84 14.06
N ALA A 196 6.24 -15.61 13.82
CA ALA A 196 6.89 -14.39 14.28
C ALA A 196 6.97 -14.32 15.82
N GLN A 197 5.93 -14.78 16.53
CA GLN A 197 5.91 -14.89 17.98
C GLN A 197 6.98 -15.88 18.49
N LEU A 198 6.98 -17.09 17.96
CA LEU A 198 7.91 -18.16 18.38
C LEU A 198 9.38 -17.84 18.06
N LEU A 199 9.63 -17.16 16.94
CA LEU A 199 10.96 -16.64 16.57
C LEU A 199 11.36 -15.40 17.36
N ASN A 200 10.47 -14.91 18.24
CA ASN A 200 10.70 -13.72 19.06
C ASN A 200 11.03 -12.46 18.24
N VAL A 201 10.42 -12.30 17.07
CA VAL A 201 10.59 -11.12 16.22
C VAL A 201 10.10 -9.89 16.97
N LYS A 202 10.92 -8.86 17.07
CA LYS A 202 10.58 -7.61 17.80
C LYS A 202 10.27 -6.45 16.88
N VAL A 203 10.97 -6.40 15.75
CA VAL A 203 10.82 -5.32 14.79
C VAL A 203 11.03 -5.86 13.38
N ILE A 204 10.32 -5.29 12.44
CA ILE A 204 10.53 -5.52 11.01
C ILE A 204 10.75 -4.14 10.42
N HIS A 205 11.93 -3.90 9.88
CA HIS A 205 12.24 -2.72 9.11
C HIS A 205 12.23 -3.08 7.63
N ILE A 206 11.56 -2.26 6.85
CA ILE A 206 11.55 -2.34 5.40
C ILE A 206 12.29 -1.10 4.90
N ALA A 207 13.33 -1.32 4.11
CA ALA A 207 14.13 -0.25 3.56
C ALA A 207 14.13 -0.32 2.03
N GLU A 208 13.89 0.81 1.39
CA GLU A 208 14.05 0.98 -0.04
C GLU A 208 15.22 1.90 -0.34
N ARG A 209 15.96 1.54 -1.36
CA ARG A 209 16.98 2.39 -1.94
C ARG A 209 16.82 2.38 -3.45
N ASP A 210 16.45 3.52 -4.00
CA ASP A 210 16.44 3.71 -5.44
C ASP A 210 17.87 3.87 -5.95
N THR A 211 18.22 3.05 -6.92
CA THR A 211 19.54 3.07 -7.56
C THR A 211 19.47 3.47 -9.03
N GLN A 212 18.33 3.90 -9.50
CA GLN A 212 18.15 4.40 -10.86
C GLN A 212 18.93 5.72 -11.02
N ILE A 213 19.55 5.87 -12.17
CA ILE A 213 20.26 7.09 -12.56
C ILE A 213 19.72 7.57 -13.90
N SER A 214 19.62 8.89 -14.05
CA SER A 214 19.31 9.54 -15.31
C SER A 214 20.61 9.93 -16.03
N ASP A 215 20.59 9.91 -17.35
CA ASP A 215 21.63 10.49 -18.20
C ASP A 215 21.56 12.04 -18.24
N GLN A 216 20.46 12.61 -17.74
CA GLN A 216 20.29 14.04 -17.59
C GLN A 216 20.60 14.47 -16.15
N PRO A 217 21.56 15.38 -15.93
CA PRO A 217 21.87 15.89 -14.62
C PRO A 217 20.67 16.63 -14.01
N LYS A 218 20.43 16.40 -12.73
CA LYS A 218 19.44 17.13 -11.95
C LYS A 218 19.77 18.63 -11.92
N GLN A 219 18.78 19.47 -12.12
CA GLN A 219 18.91 20.91 -12.01
C GLN A 219 19.00 21.37 -10.54
N VAL A 220 19.45 22.63 -10.33
CA VAL A 220 19.42 23.25 -9.00
C VAL A 220 17.95 23.42 -8.57
N ASP A 221 17.65 23.08 -7.32
CA ASP A 221 16.32 23.13 -6.74
C ASP A 221 15.27 22.22 -7.42
N GLU A 222 15.72 21.28 -8.24
CA GLU A 222 14.87 20.28 -8.87
C GLU A 222 14.73 19.05 -7.95
N PHE A 223 13.50 18.64 -7.69
CA PHE A 223 13.19 17.35 -7.09
C PHE A 223 12.82 16.34 -8.18
N VAL A 224 13.45 15.18 -8.14
CA VAL A 224 13.18 14.08 -9.07
C VAL A 224 12.82 12.82 -8.30
N ASN A 225 11.93 12.02 -8.85
CA ASN A 225 11.51 10.73 -8.30
C ASN A 225 11.24 9.75 -9.44
N THR A 226 11.31 8.47 -9.17
CA THR A 226 11.08 7.39 -10.16
C THR A 226 9.61 7.01 -10.28
N TRP A 227 8.78 7.50 -9.39
CA TRP A 227 7.32 7.35 -9.42
C TRP A 227 6.63 8.70 -9.18
N SER A 228 5.44 8.77 -8.64
CA SER A 228 4.70 10.03 -8.44
C SER A 228 5.46 11.00 -7.53
N VAL A 229 5.84 12.16 -8.06
CA VAL A 229 6.45 13.25 -7.27
C VAL A 229 5.45 13.78 -6.23
N GLU A 230 4.19 13.96 -6.62
CA GLU A 230 3.12 14.44 -5.74
C GLU A 230 2.83 13.43 -4.62
N GLY A 231 2.72 12.14 -4.96
CA GLY A 231 2.54 11.09 -3.97
C GLY A 231 3.69 11.02 -2.96
N PHE A 232 4.94 11.09 -3.41
CA PHE A 232 6.09 11.12 -2.52
C PHE A 232 6.12 12.37 -1.62
N TYR A 233 5.75 13.51 -2.18
CA TYR A 233 5.63 14.74 -1.39
C TYR A 233 4.57 14.60 -0.28
N GLU A 234 3.39 14.07 -0.62
CA GLU A 234 2.33 13.80 0.36
C GLU A 234 2.81 12.87 1.49
N GLU A 235 3.43 11.76 1.12
CA GLU A 235 3.97 10.81 2.09
C GLU A 235 5.05 11.45 2.98
N GLY A 236 5.91 12.27 2.39
CA GLY A 236 7.00 12.94 3.11
C GLY A 236 6.54 13.96 4.15
N ILE A 237 5.46 14.71 3.86
CA ILE A 237 4.90 15.71 4.78
C ILE A 237 3.86 15.13 5.75
N ALA A 238 3.41 13.92 5.53
CA ALA A 238 2.51 13.23 6.44
C ALA A 238 3.20 12.89 7.77
N PRO A 239 2.46 12.72 8.86
CA PRO A 239 3.00 12.18 10.09
C PRO A 239 3.74 10.87 9.86
N ALA A 240 4.91 10.68 10.49
CA ALA A 240 5.57 9.40 10.47
C ALA A 240 4.70 8.35 11.19
N GLU A 241 4.48 7.20 10.56
CA GLU A 241 3.67 6.12 11.09
C GLU A 241 4.53 4.91 11.42
N LEU A 242 4.32 4.33 12.60
CA LEU A 242 5.07 3.16 13.06
C LEU A 242 4.10 2.11 13.59
N GLY A 243 4.29 0.86 13.19
CA GLY A 243 3.65 -0.25 13.87
C GLY A 243 4.11 -0.31 15.34
N TRP A 244 3.20 -0.53 16.28
CA TRP A 244 3.49 -0.47 17.71
C TRP A 244 3.04 -1.75 18.40
N GLY A 245 4.01 -2.58 18.75
CA GLY A 245 3.76 -3.88 19.36
C GLY A 245 3.65 -3.85 20.88
N THR A 246 3.01 -4.85 21.47
CA THR A 246 2.83 -4.99 22.93
C THR A 246 4.15 -5.15 23.71
N HIS A 247 5.24 -5.46 23.02
CA HIS A 247 6.58 -5.51 23.61
C HIS A 247 7.22 -4.14 23.83
N GLU A 248 6.68 -3.10 23.18
CA GLU A 248 7.15 -1.72 23.32
C GLU A 248 6.76 -1.17 24.71
N LYS A 249 7.73 -0.60 25.41
CA LYS A 249 7.53 -0.15 26.80
C LYS A 249 7.48 1.36 26.96
N LYS A 250 7.97 2.11 26.00
CA LYS A 250 8.10 3.56 26.09
C LYS A 250 7.81 4.21 24.77
N LEU A 251 6.75 4.99 24.73
CA LEU A 251 6.40 5.81 23.59
C LEU A 251 7.45 6.89 23.30
N PRO A 252 7.74 7.19 22.03
CA PRO A 252 8.45 8.41 21.65
C PRO A 252 7.75 9.65 22.22
N ARG A 253 8.53 10.70 22.49
CA ARG A 253 8.02 11.91 23.18
C ARG A 253 6.86 12.59 22.45
N ASP A 254 6.89 12.56 21.14
CA ASP A 254 5.94 13.20 20.21
C ASP A 254 4.97 12.21 19.55
N ALA A 255 4.79 11.03 20.16
CA ALA A 255 3.89 10.01 19.65
C ALA A 255 2.44 10.26 20.08
N TYR A 256 1.54 10.06 19.13
CA TYR A 256 0.10 9.94 19.34
C TYR A 256 -0.32 8.48 19.19
N VAL A 257 -1.20 8.03 20.06
CA VAL A 257 -1.76 6.67 20.08
C VAL A 257 -3.19 6.74 19.61
N HIS A 258 -3.59 5.82 18.74
CA HIS A 258 -4.99 5.68 18.35
C HIS A 258 -5.83 5.20 19.53
N GLU A 259 -7.05 5.70 19.61
CA GLU A 259 -8.03 5.36 20.65
C GLU A 259 -9.32 4.84 19.99
N GLY A 260 -10.16 4.17 20.78
CA GLY A 260 -11.46 3.69 20.32
C GLY A 260 -11.44 2.24 19.82
N VAL A 261 -12.17 1.97 18.74
CA VAL A 261 -12.34 0.63 18.18
C VAL A 261 -11.33 0.40 17.06
N GLY A 262 -10.65 -0.74 17.10
CA GLY A 262 -9.69 -1.13 16.08
C GLY A 262 -8.51 -1.90 16.67
N PRO A 263 -7.54 -2.29 15.86
CA PRO A 263 -6.38 -3.06 16.32
C PRO A 263 -5.45 -2.26 17.24
N LEU A 264 -5.45 -0.93 17.20
CA LEU A 264 -4.62 -0.04 18.04
C LEU A 264 -3.13 -0.41 18.02
N ASN A 265 -2.66 -0.85 16.89
CA ASN A 265 -1.35 -1.46 16.67
C ASN A 265 -0.36 -0.55 15.94
N GLN A 266 -0.65 0.75 15.91
CA GLN A 266 0.13 1.76 15.23
C GLN A 266 0.15 3.06 16.05
N ILE A 267 1.21 3.82 15.92
CA ILE A 267 1.34 5.18 16.45
C ILE A 267 1.68 6.14 15.31
N ALA A 268 1.32 7.41 15.49
CA ALA A 268 1.78 8.49 14.64
C ALA A 268 2.70 9.43 15.43
N LEU A 269 3.74 9.96 14.78
CA LEU A 269 4.57 11.01 15.34
C LEU A 269 4.04 12.39 14.93
N ALA A 270 4.19 13.40 15.79
CA ALA A 270 3.80 14.77 15.46
C ALA A 270 4.58 15.38 14.29
N ARG A 271 5.73 14.80 13.95
CA ARG A 271 6.64 15.27 12.90
C ARG A 271 6.44 14.51 11.60
N PRO A 272 6.72 15.16 10.46
CA PRO A 272 6.67 14.53 9.16
C PRO A 272 7.67 13.38 9.00
N GLY A 273 7.34 12.42 8.16
CA GLY A 273 8.22 11.32 7.79
C GLY A 273 9.55 11.80 7.23
N ALA A 274 9.53 12.81 6.36
CA ALA A 274 10.74 13.40 5.76
C ALA A 274 11.70 14.08 6.75
N THR A 275 11.30 14.27 8.00
CA THR A 275 12.16 14.81 9.08
C THR A 275 12.37 13.81 10.22
N THR A 276 11.87 12.60 10.08
CA THR A 276 12.00 11.53 11.06
C THR A 276 13.05 10.54 10.59
N TRP A 277 14.17 10.50 11.30
CA TRP A 277 15.28 9.61 10.97
C TRP A 277 15.21 8.32 11.78
N VAL A 278 15.49 7.21 11.13
CA VAL A 278 15.66 5.91 11.76
C VAL A 278 17.01 5.30 11.40
N ARG A 279 17.65 4.72 12.39
CA ARG A 279 18.83 3.88 12.22
C ARG A 279 18.40 2.42 12.18
N SER A 280 18.80 1.73 11.17
CA SER A 280 18.48 0.33 10.95
C SER A 280 19.72 -0.43 10.48
N TRP A 281 19.54 -1.71 10.27
CA TRP A 281 20.60 -2.60 9.82
C TRP A 281 20.09 -3.48 8.68
N VAL A 282 20.90 -3.63 7.65
CA VAL A 282 20.74 -4.61 6.59
C VAL A 282 21.95 -5.57 6.62
N PRO A 283 21.89 -6.75 5.98
CA PRO A 283 22.89 -7.79 6.19
C PRO A 283 24.35 -7.34 6.15
N ASP A 284 24.71 -6.37 5.36
CA ASP A 284 26.11 -5.98 5.18
C ASP A 284 26.50 -4.66 5.88
N CYS A 285 25.52 -3.87 6.32
CA CYS A 285 25.83 -2.56 6.92
C CYS A 285 24.69 -1.97 7.74
N GLU A 286 25.06 -1.03 8.61
CA GLU A 286 24.11 -0.11 9.21
C GLU A 286 23.67 0.95 8.18
N ILE A 287 22.39 1.27 8.19
CA ILE A 287 21.81 2.29 7.33
C ILE A 287 21.03 3.33 8.17
N THR A 288 20.94 4.51 7.64
CA THR A 288 20.08 5.58 8.16
C THR A 288 19.12 6.00 7.06
N GLY A 289 17.84 6.05 7.37
CA GLY A 289 16.78 6.42 6.44
C GLY A 289 15.75 7.36 7.05
N LEU A 290 14.82 7.78 6.23
CA LEU A 290 13.64 8.53 6.63
C LEU A 290 12.48 7.57 6.89
N VAL A 291 11.63 7.89 7.84
CA VAL A 291 10.41 7.11 8.13
C VAL A 291 9.28 7.66 7.26
N ILE A 292 9.27 7.27 6.00
CA ILE A 292 8.17 7.60 5.09
C ILE A 292 7.00 6.65 5.39
N ARG A 293 5.80 7.21 5.54
CA ARG A 293 4.62 6.41 5.92
C ARG A 293 4.26 5.40 4.84
N HIS A 294 3.91 4.19 5.28
CA HIS A 294 3.36 3.13 4.43
C HIS A 294 2.29 2.33 5.17
N GLY A 295 1.36 1.74 4.42
CA GLY A 295 0.26 0.97 4.98
C GLY A 295 0.70 -0.23 5.81
N GLU A 296 1.88 -0.78 5.54
CA GLU A 296 2.44 -1.92 6.26
C GLU A 296 2.70 -1.65 7.74
N ALA A 297 2.96 -0.41 8.16
CA ALA A 297 3.05 -0.05 9.57
C ALA A 297 1.80 -0.49 10.34
N PHE A 298 0.65 -0.41 9.69
CA PHE A 298 -0.62 -0.90 10.22
C PHE A 298 -0.90 -2.35 9.80
N THR A 299 -0.90 -2.67 8.51
CA THR A 299 -1.42 -3.94 7.99
C THR A 299 -0.55 -5.13 8.39
N MET A 300 0.78 -5.00 8.40
CA MET A 300 1.68 -6.05 8.86
C MET A 300 1.61 -6.24 10.37
N SER A 301 1.57 -5.16 11.12
CA SER A 301 1.41 -5.21 12.58
C SER A 301 0.11 -5.90 12.97
N ASP A 302 -1.01 -5.56 12.31
CA ASP A 302 -2.31 -6.21 12.52
C ASP A 302 -2.27 -7.68 12.13
N TYR A 303 -1.75 -8.00 10.94
CA TYR A 303 -1.64 -9.37 10.46
C TYR A 303 -0.80 -10.28 11.36
N LEU A 304 0.29 -9.76 11.93
CA LEU A 304 1.18 -10.51 12.82
C LEU A 304 0.72 -10.51 14.29
N THR A 305 -0.45 -9.98 14.60
CA THR A 305 -1.04 -10.01 15.93
C THR A 305 -1.53 -11.41 16.26
N VAL A 306 -1.10 -11.94 17.40
CA VAL A 306 -1.57 -13.23 17.94
C VAL A 306 -2.58 -12.98 19.05
N TRP A 307 -3.71 -13.67 18.98
CA TRP A 307 -4.74 -13.60 20.01
C TRP A 307 -4.70 -14.85 20.87
N GLU A 308 -4.33 -14.71 22.14
CA GLU A 308 -4.30 -15.81 23.10
C GLU A 308 -5.10 -15.44 24.35
N ASN A 309 -6.05 -16.29 24.74
CA ASN A 309 -6.89 -16.10 25.93
C ASN A 309 -7.58 -14.72 25.99
N GLY A 310 -8.03 -14.21 24.86
CA GLY A 310 -8.69 -12.90 24.75
C GLY A 310 -7.77 -11.69 24.87
N LYS A 311 -6.44 -11.92 24.88
CA LYS A 311 -5.42 -10.86 24.88
C LYS A 311 -4.68 -10.85 23.55
N ALA A 312 -4.51 -9.64 22.99
CA ALA A 312 -3.68 -9.46 21.82
C ALA A 312 -2.21 -9.38 22.22
N GLU A 313 -1.37 -10.17 21.58
CA GLU A 313 0.05 -9.87 21.43
C GLU A 313 0.21 -9.23 20.07
N ILE A 314 0.21 -7.89 20.05
CA ILE A 314 0.19 -7.10 18.81
C ILE A 314 1.50 -7.29 18.06
N GLY A 315 1.37 -7.40 16.73
CA GLY A 315 2.48 -7.59 15.81
C GLY A 315 3.52 -6.48 15.84
N ARG A 316 4.63 -6.68 15.17
CA ARG A 316 5.93 -6.07 15.48
C ARG A 316 6.57 -5.43 14.26
N ALA A 317 5.77 -4.68 13.50
CA ALA A 317 6.25 -4.04 12.28
C ALA A 317 6.48 -2.54 12.50
N HIS A 318 7.71 -2.11 12.21
CA HIS A 318 8.04 -0.71 11.95
C HIS A 318 8.44 -0.60 10.48
N VAL A 319 7.69 0.14 9.71
CA VAL A 319 7.95 0.30 8.27
C VAL A 319 8.38 1.73 7.99
#